data_bc0d99990d2475b1006b34ad156945d2
#
_entry.id   bc0d99990d2475b1006b34ad156945d2
#
_cell.length_a   1.000
_cell.length_b   1.000
_cell.length_c   1.000
_cell.angle_alpha   90.00
_cell.angle_beta   90.00
_cell.angle_gamma   90.00
#
_symmetry.space_group_name_H-M   'P 1'
#
loop_
_entity.id
_entity.type
_entity.pdbx_description
1 polymer ?
#
loop_
_entity_poly.entity_id
_entity_poly.type
_entity_poly.pdbx_seq_one_letter_code
_entity_poly.pdbx_strand_id
1 'polypeptide(L)'
;MAEDKQIDLLKSLIENKEKIEKDIEEAKKRIIPTVNIINILGCAYDEVKNSSLLHNIFKIKFKYENKEIDFAKDFSEYIIKEKLKNDSLNINSYKIESYNEIYSSSEGWRKIDLLIKAYNFEIIIENKIWADDQPNQLKDYYNNRINENKNNDKIKDNIFIVYLTRNRDKPKEISIDIE
;
A
#
# COMPACT_ATOMS: atom_id res chain seq x y z
N MET A 1 -56.89 12.66 23.65
CA MET A 1 -56.54 11.56 22.70
C MET A 1 -55.47 11.94 21.68
N ALA A 2 -55.56 13.06 20.93
CA ALA A 2 -54.48 13.46 19.99
C ALA A 2 -53.25 14.05 20.72
N GLU A 3 -53.47 14.86 21.74
CA GLU A 3 -52.40 15.45 22.57
C GLU A 3 -51.63 14.38 23.36
N ASP A 4 -52.28 13.40 23.91
CA ASP A 4 -51.62 12.32 24.65
C ASP A 4 -50.69 11.51 23.77
N LYS A 5 -51.07 11.22 22.51
CA LYS A 5 -50.22 10.54 21.54
C LYS A 5 -49.00 11.36 21.13
N GLN A 6 -49.12 12.71 21.04
CA GLN A 6 -48.00 13.58 20.74
C GLN A 6 -47.00 13.65 21.90
N ILE A 7 -47.52 13.69 23.15
CA ILE A 7 -46.67 13.67 24.36
C ILE A 7 -45.89 12.35 24.46
N ASP A 8 -46.54 11.22 24.21
CA ASP A 8 -45.88 9.91 24.25
C ASP A 8 -44.82 9.78 23.13
N LEU A 9 -45.08 10.31 21.94
CA LEU A 9 -44.10 10.34 20.88
C LEU A 9 -42.88 11.20 21.24
N LEU A 10 -43.13 12.38 21.85
CA LEU A 10 -42.02 13.26 22.28
C LEU A 10 -41.16 12.61 23.39
N LYS A 11 -41.79 11.93 24.35
CA LYS A 11 -41.05 11.19 25.37
C LYS A 11 -40.20 10.09 24.77
N SER A 12 -40.72 9.31 23.83
CA SER A 12 -39.98 8.26 23.12
C SER A 12 -38.80 8.83 22.32
N LEU A 13 -38.95 9.99 21.71
CA LEU A 13 -37.86 10.66 20.99
C LEU A 13 -36.76 11.16 21.93
N ILE A 14 -37.13 11.68 23.10
CA ILE A 14 -36.17 12.13 24.12
C ILE A 14 -35.39 10.93 24.67
N GLU A 15 -36.06 9.85 25.04
CA GLU A 15 -35.41 8.63 25.53
C GLU A 15 -34.45 8.01 24.50
N ASN A 16 -34.86 7.98 23.23
CA ASN A 16 -34.01 7.49 22.16
C ASN A 16 -32.79 8.39 21.95
N LYS A 17 -32.92 9.71 22.04
CA LYS A 17 -31.81 10.65 21.96
C LYS A 17 -30.80 10.43 23.08
N GLU A 18 -31.27 10.33 24.33
CA GLU A 18 -30.38 10.10 25.49
C GLU A 18 -29.65 8.76 25.39
N LYS A 19 -30.31 7.71 24.88
CA LYS A 19 -29.70 6.42 24.64
C LYS A 19 -28.60 6.51 23.59
N ILE A 20 -28.86 7.18 22.46
CA ILE A 20 -27.88 7.37 21.38
C ILE A 20 -26.67 8.18 21.88
N GLU A 21 -26.89 9.26 22.64
CA GLU A 21 -25.82 10.07 23.22
C GLU A 21 -24.95 9.25 24.18
N LYS A 22 -25.58 8.40 25.01
CA LYS A 22 -24.82 7.48 25.88
C LYS A 22 -24.04 6.45 25.12
N ASP A 23 -24.60 5.84 24.08
CA ASP A 23 -23.93 4.86 23.24
C ASP A 23 -22.72 5.49 22.50
N ILE A 24 -22.86 6.74 22.05
CA ILE A 24 -21.78 7.53 21.46
C ILE A 24 -20.68 7.79 22.48
N GLU A 25 -21.01 8.19 23.70
CA GLU A 25 -20.00 8.42 24.74
C GLU A 25 -19.27 7.14 25.14
N GLU A 26 -19.98 6.02 25.26
CA GLU A 26 -19.36 4.72 25.52
C GLU A 26 -18.47 4.26 24.36
N ALA A 27 -18.91 4.48 23.11
CA ALA A 27 -18.09 4.20 21.95
C ALA A 27 -16.81 5.06 21.92
N LYS A 28 -16.92 6.36 22.24
CA LYS A 28 -15.76 7.27 22.36
C LYS A 28 -14.75 6.81 23.42
N LYS A 29 -15.21 6.27 24.55
CA LYS A 29 -14.33 5.71 25.60
C LYS A 29 -13.60 4.45 25.17
N ARG A 30 -14.13 3.71 24.19
CA ARG A 30 -13.51 2.50 23.63
C ARG A 30 -12.58 2.80 22.45
N ILE A 31 -12.62 4.01 21.90
CA ILE A 31 -11.69 4.43 20.86
C ILE A 31 -10.33 4.61 21.52
N ILE A 32 -9.43 3.66 21.29
CA ILE A 32 -8.03 3.82 21.64
C ILE A 32 -7.53 5.04 20.85
N PRO A 33 -6.89 6.02 21.53
CA PRO A 33 -6.31 7.15 20.81
C PRO A 33 -5.45 6.63 19.69
N THR A 34 -5.76 7.00 18.45
CA THR A 34 -4.96 6.62 17.30
C THR A 34 -3.61 7.32 17.43
N VAL A 35 -2.66 6.61 18.02
CA VAL A 35 -1.28 7.06 18.08
C VAL A 35 -0.70 6.89 16.68
N ASN A 36 -0.54 7.99 15.96
CA ASN A 36 0.13 7.95 14.67
C ASN A 36 1.65 7.89 14.91
N ILE A 37 2.17 6.67 15.02
CA ILE A 37 3.58 6.41 15.29
C ILE A 37 4.48 7.02 14.20
N ILE A 38 4.01 7.09 12.97
CA ILE A 38 4.74 7.69 11.84
C ILE A 38 4.98 9.18 12.08
N ASN A 39 3.94 9.89 12.58
CA ASN A 39 4.07 11.30 12.92
C ASN A 39 4.96 11.50 14.15
N ILE A 40 4.85 10.64 15.16
CA ILE A 40 5.69 10.71 16.37
C ILE A 40 7.16 10.52 16.03
N LEU A 41 7.48 9.59 15.15
CA LEU A 41 8.85 9.33 14.69
C LEU A 41 9.37 10.37 13.70
N GLY A 42 8.56 11.36 13.31
CA GLY A 42 8.93 12.36 12.31
C GLY A 42 9.18 11.79 10.92
N CYS A 43 8.60 10.62 10.62
CA CYS A 43 8.81 9.90 9.36
C CYS A 43 7.75 10.20 8.30
N ALA A 44 6.70 10.95 8.64
CA ALA A 44 5.55 11.16 7.78
C ALA A 44 5.88 11.75 6.40
N TYR A 45 7.01 12.45 6.30
CA TYR A 45 7.46 13.16 5.10
C TYR A 45 8.83 12.69 4.59
N ASP A 46 9.38 11.64 5.14
CA ASP A 46 10.67 11.07 4.79
C ASP A 46 10.46 9.81 3.95
N GLU A 47 10.66 9.93 2.62
CA GLU A 47 10.43 8.84 1.67
C GLU A 47 11.33 7.63 1.96
N VAL A 48 12.58 7.86 2.34
CA VAL A 48 13.53 6.79 2.65
C VAL A 48 13.09 5.99 3.88
N LYS A 49 12.67 6.69 4.95
CA LYS A 49 12.17 6.02 6.15
C LYS A 49 10.85 5.30 5.92
N ASN A 50 9.97 5.87 5.09
CA ASN A 50 8.71 5.23 4.74
C ASN A 50 8.94 3.98 3.89
N SER A 51 9.86 4.03 2.92
CA SER A 51 10.22 2.87 2.11
C SER A 51 10.88 1.77 2.96
N SER A 52 11.73 2.15 3.92
CA SER A 52 12.28 1.22 4.91
C SER A 52 11.22 0.60 5.81
N LEU A 53 10.23 1.38 6.24
CA LEU A 53 9.10 0.88 7.03
C LEU A 53 8.28 -0.13 6.23
N LEU A 54 7.92 0.20 4.98
CA LEU A 54 7.20 -0.71 4.08
C LEU A 54 7.97 -2.01 3.85
N HIS A 55 9.29 -1.92 3.62
CA HIS A 55 10.15 -3.09 3.48
C HIS A 55 10.09 -4.00 4.71
N ASN A 56 10.14 -3.42 5.92
CA ASN A 56 10.05 -4.19 7.15
C ASN A 56 8.65 -4.78 7.35
N ILE A 57 7.58 -4.05 7.03
CA ILE A 57 6.21 -4.56 7.08
C ILE A 57 6.06 -5.76 6.13
N PHE A 58 6.56 -5.67 4.91
CA PHE A 58 6.46 -6.77 3.93
C PHE A 58 7.26 -8.01 4.31
N LYS A 59 8.23 -7.90 5.23
CA LYS A 59 8.93 -9.07 5.80
C LYS A 59 8.17 -9.75 6.94
N ILE A 60 7.11 -9.13 7.46
CA ILE A 60 6.35 -9.67 8.58
C ILE A 60 5.48 -10.85 8.10
N LYS A 61 5.70 -12.00 8.71
CA LYS A 61 4.90 -13.22 8.54
C LYS A 61 4.61 -13.81 9.90
N PHE A 62 3.35 -14.12 10.16
CA PHE A 62 2.95 -14.77 11.40
C PHE A 62 1.64 -15.53 11.23
N LYS A 63 1.32 -16.39 12.19
CA LYS A 63 0.02 -17.06 12.26
C LYS A 63 -0.83 -16.44 13.36
N TYR A 64 -2.06 -16.10 13.01
CA TYR A 64 -3.05 -15.65 13.94
C TYR A 64 -4.35 -16.43 13.74
N GLU A 65 -4.85 -17.09 14.80
CA GLU A 65 -6.08 -17.90 14.76
C GLU A 65 -6.17 -18.86 13.54
N ASN A 66 -5.13 -19.64 13.29
CA ASN A 66 -4.98 -20.56 12.15
C ASN A 66 -4.91 -19.89 10.76
N LYS A 67 -4.89 -18.57 10.67
CA LYS A 67 -4.68 -17.82 9.43
C LYS A 67 -3.23 -17.37 9.34
N GLU A 68 -2.60 -17.64 8.21
CA GLU A 68 -1.30 -17.07 7.89
C GLU A 68 -1.48 -15.60 7.45
N ILE A 69 -0.74 -14.71 8.08
CA ILE A 69 -0.67 -13.29 7.74
C ILE A 69 0.69 -13.06 7.09
N ASP A 70 0.67 -12.58 5.85
CA ASP A 70 1.84 -12.32 5.03
C ASP A 70 1.58 -11.07 4.19
N PHE A 71 2.03 -9.93 4.70
CA PHE A 71 1.68 -8.65 4.10
C PHE A 71 2.14 -8.49 2.64
N ALA A 72 3.30 -8.99 2.28
CA ALA A 72 3.77 -8.89 0.91
C ALA A 72 2.96 -9.78 -0.04
N LYS A 73 2.57 -10.97 0.43
CA LYS A 73 1.69 -11.87 -0.32
C LYS A 73 0.32 -11.24 -0.53
N ASP A 74 -0.31 -10.78 0.55
CA ASP A 74 -1.64 -10.17 0.51
C ASP A 74 -1.65 -8.92 -0.40
N PHE A 75 -0.61 -8.08 -0.31
CA PHE A 75 -0.44 -6.91 -1.18
C PHE A 75 -0.28 -7.33 -2.65
N SER A 76 0.58 -8.29 -2.94
CA SER A 76 0.82 -8.76 -4.31
C SER A 76 -0.42 -9.40 -4.91
N GLU A 77 -1.15 -10.21 -4.16
CA GLU A 77 -2.43 -10.79 -4.58
C GLU A 77 -3.47 -9.71 -4.88
N TYR A 78 -3.54 -8.67 -4.05
CA TYR A 78 -4.42 -7.53 -4.30
C TYR A 78 -4.08 -6.82 -5.62
N ILE A 79 -2.80 -6.53 -5.88
CA ILE A 79 -2.38 -5.90 -7.13
C ILE A 79 -2.72 -6.78 -8.33
N ILE A 80 -2.37 -8.04 -8.28
CA ILE A 80 -2.57 -8.98 -9.40
C ILE A 80 -4.05 -9.19 -9.68
N LYS A 81 -4.84 -9.56 -8.67
CA LYS A 81 -6.24 -9.93 -8.84
C LYS A 81 -7.14 -8.72 -9.03
N GLU A 82 -7.00 -7.71 -8.16
CA GLU A 82 -7.94 -6.58 -8.13
C GLU A 82 -7.59 -5.46 -9.10
N LYS A 83 -6.31 -5.20 -9.34
CA LYS A 83 -5.86 -4.12 -10.22
C LYS A 83 -5.56 -4.59 -11.63
N LEU A 84 -4.84 -5.67 -11.78
CA LEU A 84 -4.44 -6.20 -13.09
C LEU A 84 -5.45 -7.19 -13.66
N LYS A 85 -6.38 -7.72 -12.85
CA LYS A 85 -7.36 -8.74 -13.24
C LYS A 85 -6.71 -9.97 -13.89
N ASN A 86 -5.55 -10.37 -13.41
CA ASN A 86 -4.75 -11.47 -13.94
C ASN A 86 -4.71 -12.64 -12.95
N ASP A 87 -5.58 -13.63 -13.16
CA ASP A 87 -5.66 -14.81 -12.28
C ASP A 87 -4.60 -15.88 -12.61
N SER A 88 -3.81 -15.70 -13.68
CA SER A 88 -2.76 -16.65 -14.07
C SER A 88 -1.48 -16.51 -13.24
N LEU A 89 -1.28 -15.36 -12.59
CA LEU A 89 -0.13 -15.10 -11.77
C LEU A 89 -0.36 -15.57 -10.33
N ASN A 90 0.65 -16.22 -9.76
CA ASN A 90 0.55 -16.81 -8.43
C ASN A 90 1.78 -16.48 -7.58
N ILE A 91 1.55 -16.08 -6.35
CA ILE A 91 2.59 -15.77 -5.38
C ILE A 91 2.79 -16.92 -4.39
N ASN A 92 3.43 -18.00 -4.84
CA ASN A 92 3.76 -19.13 -3.97
C ASN A 92 5.08 -18.95 -3.20
N SER A 93 6.04 -18.27 -3.84
CA SER A 93 7.31 -17.90 -3.22
C SER A 93 7.78 -16.57 -3.77
N TYR A 94 8.39 -15.75 -2.93
CA TYR A 94 8.89 -14.44 -3.32
C TYR A 94 10.07 -14.01 -2.44
N LYS A 95 10.83 -13.02 -2.94
CA LYS A 95 11.86 -12.29 -2.22
C LYS A 95 11.53 -10.79 -2.24
N ILE A 96 11.79 -10.11 -1.13
CA ILE A 96 11.64 -8.66 -1.03
C ILE A 96 13.03 -8.05 -0.98
N GLU A 97 13.28 -7.10 -1.87
CA GLU A 97 14.53 -6.35 -1.93
C GLU A 97 14.25 -4.85 -1.72
N SER A 98 15.12 -4.15 -1.04
CA SER A 98 15.00 -2.73 -0.74
C SER A 98 16.00 -1.88 -1.56
N TYR A 99 15.81 -0.57 -1.55
CA TYR A 99 16.65 0.41 -2.24
C TYR A 99 18.17 0.26 -2.00
N ASN A 100 18.58 -0.35 -0.89
CA ASN A 100 19.98 -0.60 -0.59
C ASN A 100 20.57 -1.76 -1.41
N GLU A 101 19.73 -2.59 -2.01
CA GLU A 101 20.11 -3.84 -2.66
C GLU A 101 19.99 -3.78 -4.18
N ILE A 102 19.26 -2.77 -4.73
CA ILE A 102 18.90 -2.75 -6.15
C ILE A 102 19.22 -1.39 -6.79
N TYR A 103 19.95 -1.45 -7.88
CA TYR A 103 20.21 -0.32 -8.76
C TYR A 103 19.45 -0.50 -10.08
N SER A 104 18.86 0.55 -10.60
CA SER A 104 18.01 0.51 -11.78
C SER A 104 18.71 0.86 -13.10
N SER A 105 19.96 1.25 -13.09
CA SER A 105 20.67 1.61 -14.31
C SER A 105 22.10 1.11 -14.31
N SER A 106 22.64 0.90 -15.52
CA SER A 106 24.07 0.62 -15.73
C SER A 106 24.97 1.75 -15.22
N GLU A 107 24.44 2.96 -15.10
CA GLU A 107 25.12 4.14 -14.55
C GLU A 107 25.06 4.20 -13.02
N GLY A 108 24.34 3.29 -12.37
CA GLY A 108 24.43 3.01 -10.94
C GLY A 108 23.81 4.01 -9.97
N TRP A 109 23.13 5.05 -10.45
CA TRP A 109 22.69 6.15 -9.59
C TRP A 109 21.23 6.10 -9.14
N ARG A 110 20.38 5.28 -9.76
CA ARG A 110 18.97 5.16 -9.39
C ARG A 110 18.71 3.88 -8.62
N LYS A 111 18.01 4.01 -7.53
CA LYS A 111 17.65 2.91 -6.64
C LYS A 111 16.14 2.71 -6.65
N ILE A 112 15.71 1.49 -6.81
CA ILE A 112 14.33 1.10 -6.64
C ILE A 112 14.01 1.06 -5.14
N ASP A 113 12.95 1.72 -4.71
CA ASP A 113 12.57 1.77 -3.29
C ASP A 113 12.29 0.38 -2.73
N LEU A 114 11.43 -0.37 -3.41
CA LEU A 114 11.14 -1.76 -3.07
C LEU A 114 10.88 -2.60 -4.33
N LEU A 115 11.29 -3.85 -4.27
CA LEU A 115 11.02 -4.83 -5.30
C LEU A 115 10.54 -6.14 -4.66
N ILE A 116 9.39 -6.62 -5.11
CA ILE A 116 8.90 -7.96 -4.80
C ILE A 116 9.20 -8.84 -6.02
N LYS A 117 10.06 -9.83 -5.83
CA LYS A 117 10.42 -10.82 -6.85
C LYS A 117 9.70 -12.14 -6.56
N ALA A 118 8.79 -12.52 -7.42
CA ALA A 118 8.16 -13.82 -7.40
C ALA A 118 8.69 -14.71 -8.53
N TYR A 119 8.20 -15.94 -8.61
CA TYR A 119 8.67 -16.90 -9.61
C TYR A 119 8.33 -16.51 -11.05
N ASN A 120 7.19 -15.87 -11.26
CA ASN A 120 6.64 -15.56 -12.58
C ASN A 120 6.21 -14.10 -12.76
N PHE A 121 6.56 -13.23 -11.82
CA PHE A 121 6.34 -11.78 -11.93
C PHE A 121 7.26 -10.99 -11.00
N GLU A 122 7.38 -9.69 -11.26
CA GLU A 122 8.00 -8.73 -10.35
C GLU A 122 7.09 -7.52 -10.16
N ILE A 123 7.09 -6.97 -8.94
CA ILE A 123 6.41 -5.72 -8.63
C ILE A 123 7.45 -4.73 -8.13
N ILE A 124 7.67 -3.70 -8.91
CA ILE A 124 8.45 -2.51 -8.54
C ILE A 124 7.54 -1.58 -7.76
N ILE A 125 7.96 -1.12 -6.59
CA ILE A 125 7.21 -0.16 -5.80
C ILE A 125 8.05 1.10 -5.65
N GLU A 126 7.55 2.20 -6.19
CA GLU A 126 8.09 3.55 -5.99
C GLU A 126 7.21 4.30 -5.02
N ASN A 127 7.80 4.82 -3.95
CA ASN A 127 7.09 5.54 -2.88
C ASN A 127 7.36 7.03 -2.98
N LYS A 128 6.33 7.80 -3.37
CA LYS A 128 6.39 9.26 -3.53
C LYS A 128 5.49 9.96 -2.53
N ILE A 129 6.10 10.69 -1.61
CA ILE A 129 5.37 11.48 -0.61
C ILE A 129 5.43 12.98 -0.95
N TRP A 130 6.61 13.50 -1.24
CA TRP A 130 6.86 14.91 -1.53
C TRP A 130 7.87 15.16 -2.66
N ALA A 131 8.80 14.25 -2.92
CA ALA A 131 9.79 14.44 -3.94
C ALA A 131 9.15 14.48 -5.33
N ASP A 132 9.67 15.34 -6.18
CA ASP A 132 9.28 15.38 -7.59
C ASP A 132 9.77 14.14 -8.34
N ASP A 133 9.03 13.79 -9.40
CA ASP A 133 9.45 12.76 -10.32
C ASP A 133 10.72 13.19 -11.08
N GLN A 134 11.62 12.23 -11.22
CA GLN A 134 12.81 12.42 -12.02
C GLN A 134 12.57 11.98 -13.48
N PRO A 135 13.23 12.63 -14.46
CA PRO A 135 13.13 12.22 -15.86
C PRO A 135 13.47 10.73 -16.03
N ASN A 136 12.63 10.01 -16.76
CA ASN A 136 12.77 8.58 -17.08
C ASN A 136 12.88 7.64 -15.86
N GLN A 137 12.49 8.06 -14.65
CA GLN A 137 12.70 7.26 -13.43
C GLN A 137 12.03 5.89 -13.52
N LEU A 138 10.73 5.85 -13.80
CA LEU A 138 9.97 4.61 -13.86
C LEU A 138 10.33 3.79 -15.13
N LYS A 139 10.61 4.47 -16.24
CA LYS A 139 11.12 3.84 -17.47
C LYS A 139 12.42 3.09 -17.21
N ASP A 140 13.37 3.73 -16.53
CA ASP A 140 14.67 3.12 -16.22
C ASP A 140 14.51 1.91 -15.30
N TYR A 141 13.65 2.01 -14.30
CA TYR A 141 13.32 0.86 -13.42
C TYR A 141 12.80 -0.32 -14.23
N TYR A 142 11.80 -0.06 -15.06
CA TYR A 142 11.19 -1.08 -15.91
C TYR A 142 12.19 -1.74 -16.85
N ASN A 143 12.94 -0.93 -17.60
CA ASN A 143 13.93 -1.41 -18.57
C ASN A 143 15.04 -2.20 -17.89
N ASN A 144 15.51 -1.77 -16.73
CA ASN A 144 16.49 -2.53 -15.95
C ASN A 144 15.97 -3.91 -15.59
N ARG A 145 14.71 -4.00 -15.10
CA ARG A 145 14.13 -5.29 -14.73
C ARG A 145 13.90 -6.20 -15.94
N ILE A 146 13.48 -5.66 -17.09
CA ILE A 146 13.43 -6.41 -18.36
C ILE A 146 14.80 -6.96 -18.73
N ASN A 147 15.83 -6.13 -18.69
CA ASN A 147 17.18 -6.54 -19.05
C ASN A 147 17.74 -7.63 -18.13
N GLU A 148 17.51 -7.52 -16.84
CA GLU A 148 17.93 -8.56 -15.88
C GLU A 148 17.15 -9.87 -16.09
N ASN A 149 15.90 -9.80 -16.51
CA ASN A 149 15.03 -10.96 -16.75
C ASN A 149 14.98 -11.40 -18.23
N LYS A 150 15.84 -10.87 -19.11
CA LYS A 150 15.80 -11.16 -20.57
C LYS A 150 15.77 -12.65 -20.92
N ASN A 151 16.38 -13.50 -20.10
CA ASN A 151 16.42 -14.96 -20.27
C ASN A 151 15.35 -15.70 -19.47
N ASN A 152 14.43 -14.98 -18.84
CA ASN A 152 13.35 -15.56 -18.04
C ASN A 152 11.99 -15.20 -18.65
N ASP A 153 11.54 -16.02 -19.59
CA ASP A 153 10.28 -15.82 -20.29
C ASP A 153 9.04 -15.75 -19.38
N LYS A 154 9.14 -16.20 -18.13
CA LYS A 154 8.04 -16.15 -17.18
C LYS A 154 7.86 -14.77 -16.54
N ILE A 155 8.95 -14.01 -16.40
CA ILE A 155 8.95 -12.73 -15.71
C ILE A 155 8.93 -11.55 -16.69
N LYS A 156 9.61 -11.65 -17.83
CA LYS A 156 9.83 -10.50 -18.72
C LYS A 156 8.56 -9.74 -19.13
N ASP A 157 7.45 -10.46 -19.27
CA ASP A 157 6.14 -9.91 -19.64
C ASP A 157 5.25 -9.61 -18.41
N ASN A 158 5.76 -9.84 -17.21
CA ASN A 158 5.04 -9.73 -15.94
C ASN A 158 5.80 -8.85 -14.93
N ILE A 159 6.28 -7.70 -15.40
CA ILE A 159 6.93 -6.69 -14.56
C ILE A 159 5.94 -5.53 -14.40
N PHE A 160 5.60 -5.23 -13.16
CA PHE A 160 4.59 -4.23 -12.83
C PHE A 160 5.20 -3.12 -11.98
N ILE A 161 4.72 -1.88 -12.18
CA ILE A 161 5.11 -0.74 -11.36
C ILE A 161 3.90 -0.31 -10.53
N VAL A 162 4.11 -0.20 -9.22
CA VAL A 162 3.17 0.39 -8.28
C VAL A 162 3.75 1.71 -7.81
N TYR A 163 3.06 2.79 -8.16
CA TYR A 163 3.42 4.13 -7.75
C TYR A 163 2.56 4.53 -6.56
N LEU A 164 3.18 4.56 -5.37
CA LEU A 164 2.51 4.89 -4.11
C LEU A 164 2.63 6.38 -3.85
N THR A 165 1.49 7.05 -3.79
CA THR A 165 1.43 8.49 -3.51
C THR A 165 0.45 8.79 -2.39
N ARG A 166 0.67 9.90 -1.71
CA ARG A 166 -0.19 10.36 -0.63
C ARG A 166 -1.63 10.65 -1.07
N ASN A 167 -1.80 11.26 -2.25
CA ASN A 167 -3.07 11.77 -2.74
C ASN A 167 -3.63 10.96 -3.93
N ARG A 168 -3.06 9.80 -4.25
CA ARG A 168 -3.35 9.00 -5.45
C ARG A 168 -2.98 9.76 -6.74
N ASP A 169 -1.97 10.61 -6.67
CA ASP A 169 -1.46 11.30 -7.84
C ASP A 169 -0.84 10.30 -8.82
N LYS A 170 -0.98 10.57 -10.09
CA LYS A 170 -0.32 9.78 -11.13
C LYS A 170 1.12 10.26 -11.29
N PRO A 171 2.04 9.35 -11.70
CA PRO A 171 3.39 9.79 -12.06
C PRO A 171 3.33 10.79 -13.22
N LYS A 172 4.25 11.75 -13.22
CA LYS A 172 4.37 12.74 -14.31
C LYS A 172 4.86 12.05 -15.59
N GLU A 173 4.45 12.55 -16.76
CA GLU A 173 4.86 12.01 -18.07
C GLU A 173 6.37 11.91 -18.19
N ILE A 174 7.13 12.90 -17.70
CA ILE A 174 8.58 12.91 -17.69
C ILE A 174 9.22 11.67 -17.03
N SER A 175 8.52 11.05 -16.07
CA SER A 175 9.00 9.85 -15.36
C SER A 175 8.68 8.56 -16.11
N ILE A 176 7.63 8.57 -16.93
CA ILE A 176 7.10 7.37 -17.59
C ILE A 176 7.63 7.23 -19.00
N ASP A 177 7.77 8.34 -19.76
CA ASP A 177 8.02 8.45 -21.20
C ASP A 177 8.51 7.13 -21.86
N ILE A 178 7.55 6.22 -22.02
CA ILE A 178 7.74 4.93 -22.68
C ILE A 178 7.29 5.17 -24.11
N GLU A 179 8.29 5.38 -25.03
CA GLU A 179 8.04 5.36 -26.48
C GLU A 179 7.46 4.03 -26.94
#